data_5987dfb22e00841dc9c64927651d4f82
#
_entry.id   5987dfb22e00841dc9c64927651d4f82
#
_cell.length_a   1.000
_cell.length_b   1.000
_cell.length_c   1.000
_cell.angle_alpha   90.00
_cell.angle_beta   90.00
_cell.angle_gamma   90.00
#
_symmetry.space_group_name_H-M   'P 1'
#
loop_
_entity.id
_entity.type
_entity.pdbx_description
1 polymer ?
#
loop_
_entity_poly.entity_id
_entity_poly.type
_entity_poly.pdbx_seq_one_letter_code
_entity_poly.pdbx_strand_id
1 'polypeptide(L)'
;MAKVPKTPGQAILMVTFISGLACLINWGFGLVIGAIFAKELAKEVDGVDYRLLIASAYSGFLLWHAGLSASIPLTLATGGEAVVSATAGVIQEVGVPTSETIFSLSNILIVSVLILTLPLLNKAMHPAKGKAVVVDKSLLEDEEEFVAMSVEDMTLADKLENSPIISILISLMGFAYIVYYFVNNGFSLNLDIVNFIFLFSAIALHKTPKRFLHALMSASKSAGPIMLQFPFYAGIIGMMTGVNADGVSLAILISNFFANVATKFTFPLFSFLSAGIVNFFVPSGGGQWAVQAPIMMPAGAALGVDPAKTAMSIAWGDAWTNMIQPFWALPALGIAGLGAKDIMGFCIIDLLYSGVIIAMGLMFIGM
;
A
#
# COMPACT_ATOMS: atom_id res chain seq x y z
N MET A 1 -0.46 -6.56 -22.23
CA MET A 1 -1.19 -7.35 -21.22
C MET A 1 -2.71 -7.16 -21.32
N ALA A 2 -3.25 -5.96 -21.47
CA ALA A 2 -4.71 -5.72 -21.54
C ALA A 2 -5.45 -6.48 -22.66
N LYS A 3 -4.77 -6.87 -23.73
CA LYS A 3 -5.33 -7.67 -24.85
C LYS A 3 -5.43 -9.18 -24.56
N VAL A 4 -4.92 -9.65 -23.42
CA VAL A 4 -4.92 -11.10 -23.09
C VAL A 4 -6.30 -11.59 -22.63
N PRO A 5 -6.98 -10.94 -21.67
CA PRO A 5 -8.30 -11.39 -21.23
C PRO A 5 -9.36 -11.16 -22.31
N LYS A 6 -10.22 -12.14 -22.49
CA LYS A 6 -11.29 -12.12 -23.50
C LYS A 6 -12.69 -12.02 -22.89
N THR A 7 -12.79 -12.16 -21.59
CA THR A 7 -14.07 -12.13 -20.85
C THR A 7 -13.98 -11.23 -19.63
N PRO A 8 -15.10 -10.65 -19.18
CA PRO A 8 -15.14 -9.82 -17.96
C PRO A 8 -14.51 -10.52 -16.74
N GLY A 9 -14.81 -11.80 -16.54
CA GLY A 9 -14.24 -12.56 -15.43
C GLY A 9 -12.71 -12.73 -15.51
N GLN A 10 -12.14 -12.86 -16.71
CA GLN A 10 -10.68 -12.90 -16.90
C GLN A 10 -10.04 -11.53 -16.63
N ALA A 11 -10.70 -10.45 -17.05
CA ALA A 11 -10.23 -9.09 -16.78
C ALA A 11 -10.15 -8.81 -15.28
N ILE A 12 -11.19 -9.16 -14.52
CA ILE A 12 -11.25 -8.99 -13.07
C ILE A 12 -10.18 -9.84 -12.36
N LEU A 13 -10.07 -11.12 -12.73
CA LEU A 13 -9.00 -11.97 -12.17
C LEU A 13 -7.61 -11.36 -12.37
N MET A 14 -7.36 -10.91 -13.60
CA MET A 14 -6.05 -10.40 -13.99
C MET A 14 -5.72 -9.07 -13.31
N VAL A 15 -6.67 -8.14 -13.25
CA VAL A 15 -6.41 -6.84 -12.61
C VAL A 15 -6.20 -6.99 -11.10
N THR A 16 -7.01 -7.80 -10.42
CA THR A 16 -6.85 -8.06 -8.98
C THR A 16 -5.48 -8.68 -8.68
N PHE A 17 -5.09 -9.70 -9.43
CA PHE A 17 -3.83 -10.39 -9.23
C PHE A 17 -2.62 -9.48 -9.50
N ILE A 18 -2.62 -8.76 -10.63
CA ILE A 18 -1.51 -7.86 -11.01
C ILE A 18 -1.41 -6.68 -10.04
N SER A 19 -2.54 -6.08 -9.66
CA SER A 19 -2.54 -4.99 -8.69
C SER A 19 -2.05 -5.46 -7.32
N GLY A 20 -2.47 -6.65 -6.86
CA GLY A 20 -1.97 -7.26 -5.63
C GLY A 20 -0.45 -7.46 -5.64
N LEU A 21 0.10 -8.04 -6.70
CA LEU A 21 1.55 -8.20 -6.88
C LEU A 21 2.27 -6.84 -6.90
N ALA A 22 1.72 -5.87 -7.62
CA ALA A 22 2.29 -4.53 -7.70
C ALA A 22 2.29 -3.81 -6.34
N CYS A 23 1.22 -3.96 -5.54
CA CYS A 23 1.13 -3.40 -4.19
C CYS A 23 2.08 -4.08 -3.20
N LEU A 24 2.39 -5.36 -3.36
CA LEU A 24 3.44 -6.04 -2.59
C LEU A 24 4.85 -5.48 -2.90
N ILE A 25 5.09 -5.03 -4.12
CA ILE A 25 6.36 -4.39 -4.50
C ILE A 25 6.39 -2.96 -3.95
N ASN A 26 5.39 -2.14 -4.30
CA ASN A 26 5.25 -0.78 -3.81
C ASN A 26 3.78 -0.35 -3.84
N TRP A 27 3.29 0.16 -2.71
CA TRP A 27 1.89 0.52 -2.54
C TRP A 27 1.42 1.60 -3.52
N GLY A 28 2.21 2.65 -3.75
CA GLY A 28 1.87 3.75 -4.67
C GLY A 28 1.88 3.30 -6.13
N PHE A 29 2.91 2.52 -6.51
CA PHE A 29 2.98 1.90 -7.82
C PHE A 29 1.78 0.98 -8.08
N GLY A 30 1.42 0.15 -7.09
CA GLY A 30 0.30 -0.78 -7.22
C GLY A 30 -1.04 -0.07 -7.40
N LEU A 31 -1.31 1.01 -6.66
CA LEU A 31 -2.53 1.81 -6.79
C LEU A 31 -2.66 2.43 -8.19
N VAL A 32 -1.60 3.06 -8.67
CA VAL A 32 -1.61 3.76 -9.97
C VAL A 32 -1.67 2.77 -11.13
N ILE A 33 -0.79 1.77 -11.12
CA ILE A 33 -0.73 0.77 -12.20
C ILE A 33 -2.00 -0.08 -12.25
N GLY A 34 -2.58 -0.41 -11.09
CA GLY A 34 -3.84 -1.13 -11.00
C GLY A 34 -4.98 -0.36 -11.67
N ALA A 35 -5.11 0.95 -11.38
CA ALA A 35 -6.15 1.80 -11.97
C ALA A 35 -5.94 2.01 -13.48
N ILE A 36 -4.72 2.30 -13.93
CA ILE A 36 -4.40 2.42 -15.36
C ILE A 36 -4.69 1.11 -16.09
N PHE A 37 -4.26 -0.02 -15.52
CA PHE A 37 -4.48 -1.32 -16.12
C PHE A 37 -5.98 -1.68 -16.19
N ALA A 38 -6.76 -1.29 -15.18
CA ALA A 38 -8.21 -1.43 -15.21
C ALA A 38 -8.85 -0.60 -16.33
N LYS A 39 -8.41 0.65 -16.54
CA LYS A 39 -8.85 1.49 -17.69
C LYS A 39 -8.56 0.79 -19.02
N GLU A 40 -7.36 0.29 -19.21
CA GLU A 40 -6.98 -0.40 -20.44
C GLU A 40 -7.79 -1.69 -20.66
N LEU A 41 -8.06 -2.45 -19.60
CA LEU A 41 -8.93 -3.62 -19.67
C LEU A 41 -10.38 -3.26 -20.05
N ALA A 42 -10.89 -2.13 -19.56
CA ALA A 42 -12.23 -1.66 -19.90
C ALA A 42 -12.34 -1.24 -21.38
N LYS A 43 -11.25 -0.76 -22.02
CA LYS A 43 -11.19 -0.48 -23.45
C LYS A 43 -11.26 -1.76 -24.30
N GLU A 44 -10.59 -2.82 -23.84
CA GLU A 44 -10.38 -4.07 -24.62
C GLU A 44 -11.46 -5.12 -24.37
N VAL A 45 -12.12 -5.14 -23.21
CA VAL A 45 -13.06 -6.19 -22.80
C VAL A 45 -14.47 -5.65 -22.68
N ASP A 46 -15.34 -6.06 -23.60
CA ASP A 46 -16.74 -5.62 -23.62
C ASP A 46 -17.54 -6.25 -22.48
N GLY A 47 -18.46 -5.46 -21.92
CA GLY A 47 -19.43 -5.93 -20.93
C GLY A 47 -18.88 -6.12 -19.52
N VAL A 48 -17.66 -5.70 -19.24
CA VAL A 48 -17.10 -5.67 -17.88
C VAL A 48 -17.73 -4.55 -17.06
N ASP A 49 -18.13 -4.83 -15.82
CA ASP A 49 -18.56 -3.78 -14.88
C ASP A 49 -17.35 -2.93 -14.48
N TYR A 50 -17.36 -1.66 -14.90
CA TYR A 50 -16.23 -0.77 -14.72
C TYR A 50 -15.98 -0.43 -13.25
N ARG A 51 -17.03 -0.30 -12.44
CA ARG A 51 -16.93 -0.02 -11.01
C ARG A 51 -16.29 -1.19 -10.27
N LEU A 52 -16.72 -2.42 -10.58
CA LEU A 52 -16.11 -3.63 -10.04
C LEU A 52 -14.66 -3.79 -10.52
N LEU A 53 -14.37 -3.46 -11.78
CA LEU A 53 -13.01 -3.55 -12.31
C LEU A 53 -12.04 -2.64 -11.56
N ILE A 54 -12.46 -1.40 -11.26
CA ILE A 54 -11.69 -0.44 -10.46
C ILE A 54 -11.62 -0.88 -8.99
N ALA A 55 -12.72 -1.37 -8.41
CA ALA A 55 -12.71 -1.95 -7.06
C ALA A 55 -11.72 -3.12 -6.96
N SER A 56 -11.70 -3.98 -7.98
CA SER A 56 -10.78 -5.13 -8.07
C SER A 56 -9.32 -4.70 -8.19
N ALA A 57 -9.04 -3.62 -8.90
CA ALA A 57 -7.71 -3.01 -8.92
C ALA A 57 -7.33 -2.46 -7.54
N TYR A 58 -8.26 -1.74 -6.89
CA TYR A 58 -8.04 -1.18 -5.56
C TYR A 58 -7.89 -2.25 -4.47
N SER A 59 -8.60 -3.37 -4.58
CA SER A 59 -8.50 -4.46 -3.59
C SER A 59 -7.08 -5.05 -3.47
N GLY A 60 -6.24 -4.92 -4.51
CA GLY A 60 -4.82 -5.25 -4.44
C GLY A 60 -4.06 -4.46 -3.37
N PHE A 61 -4.53 -3.25 -3.05
CA PHE A 61 -3.95 -2.41 -2.00
C PHE A 61 -4.05 -3.03 -0.60
N LEU A 62 -4.94 -3.98 -0.37
CA LEU A 62 -5.00 -4.76 0.88
C LEU A 62 -3.65 -5.39 1.27
N LEU A 63 -2.80 -5.71 0.28
CA LEU A 63 -1.54 -6.42 0.50
C LEU A 63 -0.34 -5.50 0.79
N TRP A 64 -0.50 -4.17 0.71
CA TRP A 64 0.61 -3.22 0.72
C TRP A 64 1.46 -3.28 1.99
N HIS A 65 0.82 -3.43 3.16
CA HIS A 65 1.52 -3.39 4.45
C HIS A 65 2.20 -4.74 4.80
N ALA A 66 2.00 -5.75 3.95
CA ALA A 66 2.67 -7.03 3.99
C ALA A 66 3.83 -7.15 2.98
N GLY A 67 4.09 -6.09 2.19
CA GLY A 67 5.04 -6.06 1.09
C GLY A 67 6.29 -5.22 1.34
N LEU A 68 7.06 -4.99 0.25
CA LEU A 68 8.38 -4.37 0.29
C LEU A 68 8.38 -2.85 0.53
N SER A 69 7.21 -2.22 0.57
CA SER A 69 7.04 -0.79 0.92
C SER A 69 6.19 -0.60 2.19
N ALA A 70 6.07 -1.64 2.99
CA ALA A 70 5.32 -1.64 4.24
C ALA A 70 5.94 -0.71 5.27
N SER A 71 5.18 0.26 5.78
CA SER A 71 5.70 1.26 6.72
C SER A 71 6.17 0.65 8.04
N ILE A 72 5.31 -0.11 8.71
CA ILE A 72 5.59 -0.67 10.05
C ILE A 72 6.75 -1.66 10.01
N PRO A 73 6.75 -2.71 9.17
CA PRO A 73 7.85 -3.65 9.12
C PRO A 73 9.20 -3.02 8.76
N LEU A 74 9.22 -2.07 7.81
CA LEU A 74 10.46 -1.41 7.41
C LEU A 74 10.96 -0.43 8.48
N THR A 75 10.07 0.25 9.20
CA THR A 75 10.46 1.07 10.37
C THR A 75 11.10 0.19 11.44
N LEU A 76 10.52 -0.96 11.75
CA LEU A 76 11.11 -1.91 12.69
C LEU A 76 12.47 -2.42 12.23
N ALA A 77 12.63 -2.71 10.94
CA ALA A 77 13.89 -3.17 10.38
C ALA A 77 14.98 -2.07 10.36
N THR A 78 14.58 -0.81 10.37
CA THR A 78 15.54 0.32 10.47
C THR A 78 16.17 0.39 11.87
N GLY A 79 15.43 0.00 12.92
CA GLY A 79 15.94 0.02 14.29
C GLY A 79 16.20 1.44 14.84
N GLY A 80 17.12 1.53 15.80
CA GLY A 80 17.57 2.79 16.40
C GLY A 80 16.68 3.31 17.53
N GLU A 81 17.10 4.41 18.18
CA GLU A 81 16.43 4.99 19.34
C GLU A 81 14.94 5.33 19.10
N ALA A 82 14.58 5.73 17.87
CA ALA A 82 13.22 6.05 17.52
C ALA A 82 12.29 4.81 17.64
N VAL A 83 12.77 3.63 17.25
CA VAL A 83 12.02 2.37 17.37
C VAL A 83 11.93 1.94 18.83
N VAL A 84 13.04 2.04 19.58
CA VAL A 84 13.06 1.77 21.04
C VAL A 84 12.02 2.64 21.75
N SER A 85 12.04 3.94 21.49
CA SER A 85 11.10 4.89 22.10
C SER A 85 9.65 4.60 21.69
N ALA A 86 9.38 4.40 20.41
CA ALA A 86 8.02 4.12 19.89
C ALA A 86 7.44 2.82 20.44
N THR A 87 8.28 1.84 20.80
CA THR A 87 7.85 0.54 21.31
C THR A 87 7.97 0.44 22.84
N ALA A 88 8.22 1.55 23.52
CA ALA A 88 8.45 1.62 24.97
C ALA A 88 9.54 0.62 25.44
N GLY A 89 10.59 0.44 24.66
CA GLY A 89 11.73 -0.43 24.97
C GLY A 89 11.53 -1.92 24.67
N VAL A 90 10.40 -2.32 24.10
CA VAL A 90 10.15 -3.74 23.74
C VAL A 90 11.07 -4.18 22.62
N ILE A 91 11.28 -3.33 21.60
CA ILE A 91 12.24 -3.58 20.52
C ILE A 91 13.56 -2.88 20.89
N GLN A 92 14.67 -3.59 20.71
CA GLN A 92 16.01 -3.05 20.92
C GLN A 92 16.50 -2.26 19.69
N GLU A 93 17.60 -1.52 19.83
CA GLU A 93 18.18 -0.69 18.76
C GLU A 93 18.50 -1.46 17.47
N VAL A 94 18.79 -2.74 17.55
CA VAL A 94 19.03 -3.61 16.39
C VAL A 94 17.79 -3.71 15.48
N GLY A 95 16.60 -3.45 16.05
CA GLY A 95 15.33 -3.59 15.33
C GLY A 95 14.88 -5.03 15.16
N VAL A 96 13.91 -5.24 14.27
CA VAL A 96 13.36 -6.55 13.89
C VAL A 96 13.57 -6.76 12.39
N PRO A 97 14.31 -7.78 11.98
CA PRO A 97 14.62 -8.00 10.57
C PRO A 97 13.36 -8.36 9.77
N THR A 98 13.37 -8.02 8.48
CA THR A 98 12.24 -8.31 7.56
C THR A 98 11.94 -9.80 7.43
N SER A 99 12.89 -10.68 7.75
CA SER A 99 12.68 -12.13 7.82
C SER A 99 11.65 -12.55 8.87
N GLU A 100 11.51 -11.78 9.93
CA GLU A 100 10.55 -12.02 11.02
C GLU A 100 9.22 -11.30 10.81
N THR A 101 9.12 -10.40 9.84
CA THR A 101 7.92 -9.61 9.52
C THR A 101 7.42 -9.90 8.12
N ILE A 102 7.91 -9.21 7.09
CA ILE A 102 7.48 -9.33 5.69
C ILE A 102 7.67 -10.76 5.17
N PHE A 103 8.80 -11.37 5.48
CA PHE A 103 9.15 -12.72 5.02
C PHE A 103 8.89 -13.82 6.07
N SER A 104 8.16 -13.52 7.14
CA SER A 104 7.71 -14.54 8.09
C SER A 104 6.75 -15.52 7.42
N LEU A 105 6.75 -16.76 7.90
CA LEU A 105 5.89 -17.81 7.36
C LEU A 105 4.41 -17.43 7.44
N SER A 106 3.97 -16.84 8.55
CA SER A 106 2.60 -16.42 8.75
C SER A 106 2.19 -15.36 7.74
N ASN A 107 3.03 -14.33 7.51
CA ASN A 107 2.76 -13.29 6.53
C ASN A 107 2.71 -13.84 5.10
N ILE A 108 3.67 -14.67 4.72
CA ILE A 108 3.70 -15.32 3.40
C ILE A 108 2.45 -16.16 3.17
N LEU A 109 1.98 -16.91 4.16
CA LEU A 109 0.78 -17.74 4.02
C LEU A 109 -0.48 -16.87 3.89
N ILE A 110 -0.66 -15.82 4.72
CA ILE A 110 -1.80 -14.89 4.61
C ILE A 110 -1.81 -14.25 3.22
N VAL A 111 -0.67 -13.70 2.78
CA VAL A 111 -0.51 -13.10 1.45
C VAL A 111 -0.83 -14.09 0.35
N SER A 112 -0.29 -15.32 0.42
CA SER A 112 -0.52 -16.36 -0.59
C SER A 112 -1.99 -16.74 -0.73
N VAL A 113 -2.69 -16.89 0.40
CA VAL A 113 -4.13 -17.18 0.38
C VAL A 113 -4.90 -16.00 -0.23
N LEU A 114 -4.63 -14.77 0.20
CA LEU A 114 -5.34 -13.60 -0.29
C LEU A 114 -5.07 -13.37 -1.78
N ILE A 115 -3.83 -13.43 -2.25
CA ILE A 115 -3.50 -13.17 -3.67
C ILE A 115 -4.10 -14.20 -4.63
N LEU A 116 -4.35 -15.42 -4.14
CA LEU A 116 -4.99 -16.47 -4.93
C LEU A 116 -6.51 -16.42 -4.87
N THR A 117 -7.08 -16.05 -3.74
CA THR A 117 -8.53 -16.17 -3.51
C THR A 117 -9.29 -14.86 -3.74
N LEU A 118 -8.68 -13.69 -3.47
CA LEU A 118 -9.30 -12.39 -3.70
C LEU A 118 -9.69 -12.16 -5.17
N PRO A 119 -8.86 -12.52 -6.17
CA PRO A 119 -9.29 -12.47 -7.58
C PRO A 119 -10.53 -13.32 -7.87
N LEU A 120 -10.66 -14.49 -7.23
CA LEU A 120 -11.81 -15.37 -7.41
C LEU A 120 -13.07 -14.77 -6.78
N LEU A 121 -12.96 -14.17 -5.61
CA LEU A 121 -14.04 -13.42 -4.96
C LEU A 121 -14.51 -12.27 -5.86
N ASN A 122 -13.59 -11.43 -6.32
CA ASN A 122 -13.91 -10.29 -7.19
C ASN A 122 -14.59 -10.74 -8.48
N LYS A 123 -14.09 -11.80 -9.10
CA LYS A 123 -14.77 -12.39 -10.26
C LYS A 123 -16.21 -12.84 -9.95
N ALA A 124 -16.43 -13.43 -8.78
CA ALA A 124 -17.76 -13.89 -8.37
C ALA A 124 -18.77 -12.74 -8.14
N MET A 125 -18.27 -11.54 -7.82
CA MET A 125 -19.09 -10.33 -7.66
C MET A 125 -19.55 -9.71 -8.98
N HIS A 126 -19.08 -10.19 -10.15
CA HIS A 126 -19.47 -9.61 -11.44
C HIS A 126 -20.97 -9.77 -11.69
N PRO A 127 -21.70 -8.68 -12.00
CA PRO A 127 -23.12 -8.73 -12.26
C PRO A 127 -23.48 -9.64 -13.42
N ALA A 128 -24.71 -10.16 -13.40
CA ALA A 128 -25.24 -10.95 -14.51
C ALA A 128 -25.25 -10.15 -15.83
N LYS A 129 -25.17 -10.86 -16.94
CA LYS A 129 -25.16 -10.26 -18.29
C LYS A 129 -26.31 -9.24 -18.46
N GLY A 130 -25.97 -8.03 -18.90
CA GLY A 130 -26.92 -6.93 -19.10
C GLY A 130 -27.18 -6.06 -17.87
N LYS A 131 -26.60 -6.38 -16.67
CA LYS A 131 -26.69 -5.56 -15.45
C LYS A 131 -25.38 -4.86 -15.10
N ALA A 132 -24.31 -5.14 -15.82
CA ALA A 132 -23.02 -4.51 -15.63
C ALA A 132 -23.08 -3.02 -16.05
N VAL A 133 -22.46 -2.17 -15.27
CA VAL A 133 -22.27 -0.75 -15.59
C VAL A 133 -21.00 -0.62 -16.43
N VAL A 134 -21.21 -0.54 -17.75
CA VAL A 134 -20.13 -0.38 -18.72
C VAL A 134 -19.81 1.09 -18.88
N VAL A 135 -18.54 1.44 -18.91
CA VAL A 135 -18.08 2.82 -19.17
C VAL A 135 -18.12 3.12 -20.68
N ASP A 136 -18.44 4.37 -21.02
CA ASP A 136 -18.28 4.85 -22.39
C ASP A 136 -16.77 4.95 -22.70
N LYS A 137 -16.31 4.19 -23.70
CA LYS A 137 -14.90 4.12 -24.07
C LYS A 137 -14.32 5.48 -24.50
N SER A 138 -15.16 6.40 -24.98
CA SER A 138 -14.76 7.77 -25.34
C SER A 138 -14.30 8.59 -24.12
N LEU A 139 -14.76 8.23 -22.91
CA LEU A 139 -14.34 8.86 -21.65
C LEU A 139 -13.03 8.31 -21.10
N LEU A 140 -12.51 7.23 -21.69
CA LEU A 140 -11.25 6.60 -21.31
C LEU A 140 -10.07 7.07 -22.17
N GLU A 141 -10.14 8.27 -22.73
CA GLU A 141 -9.06 8.83 -23.56
C GLU A 141 -7.72 8.82 -22.83
N ASP A 142 -6.65 8.62 -23.62
CA ASP A 142 -5.31 8.51 -23.08
C ASP A 142 -4.81 9.89 -22.61
N GLU A 143 -3.99 9.93 -21.56
CA GLU A 143 -3.23 11.11 -21.20
C GLU A 143 -2.37 11.56 -22.39
N GLU A 144 -2.13 12.87 -22.51
CA GLU A 144 -1.28 13.44 -23.56
C GLU A 144 0.07 12.69 -23.60
N GLU A 145 0.34 12.02 -24.70
CA GLU A 145 1.64 11.35 -24.91
C GLU A 145 2.76 12.40 -24.86
N PHE A 146 3.88 12.03 -24.24
CA PHE A 146 5.08 12.85 -24.27
C PHE A 146 5.53 13.09 -25.70
N VAL A 147 5.28 14.28 -26.23
CA VAL A 147 5.75 14.69 -27.56
C VAL A 147 7.22 15.09 -27.45
N ALA A 148 8.08 14.31 -28.10
CA ALA A 148 9.50 14.65 -28.18
C ALA A 148 9.70 15.87 -29.11
N MET A 149 10.46 16.86 -28.65
CA MET A 149 10.87 18.00 -29.47
C MET A 149 11.82 17.54 -30.60
N SER A 150 11.72 18.17 -31.78
CA SER A 150 12.66 17.91 -32.87
C SER A 150 14.09 18.27 -32.44
N VAL A 151 15.07 17.45 -32.82
CA VAL A 151 16.49 17.67 -32.46
C VAL A 151 17.01 19.00 -33.00
N GLU A 152 16.44 19.47 -34.13
CA GLU A 152 16.84 20.72 -34.81
C GLU A 152 16.41 21.95 -34.00
N ASP A 153 15.31 21.86 -33.24
CA ASP A 153 14.77 22.95 -32.45
C ASP A 153 15.32 22.97 -31.01
N MET A 154 16.18 22.01 -30.64
CA MET A 154 16.70 21.86 -29.28
C MET A 154 17.82 22.87 -28.97
N THR A 155 17.63 23.65 -27.91
CA THR A 155 18.71 24.41 -27.27
C THR A 155 19.75 23.47 -26.63
N LEU A 156 20.88 24.01 -26.15
CA LEU A 156 21.87 23.23 -25.43
C LEU A 156 21.28 22.61 -24.14
N ALA A 157 20.43 23.35 -23.43
CA ALA A 157 19.72 22.85 -22.25
C ALA A 157 18.79 21.70 -22.60
N ASP A 158 18.00 21.83 -23.67
CA ASP A 158 17.10 20.75 -24.14
C ASP A 158 17.88 19.49 -24.52
N LYS A 159 19.05 19.62 -25.15
CA LYS A 159 19.93 18.49 -25.51
C LYS A 159 20.42 17.77 -24.26
N LEU A 160 20.78 18.50 -23.19
CA LEU A 160 21.19 17.91 -21.92
C LEU A 160 20.01 17.21 -21.22
N GLU A 161 18.84 17.84 -21.17
CA GLU A 161 17.63 17.24 -20.59
C GLU A 161 17.14 16.00 -21.33
N ASN A 162 17.34 15.92 -22.64
CA ASN A 162 17.00 14.76 -23.45
C ASN A 162 18.17 13.75 -23.60
N SER A 163 19.31 14.00 -22.97
CA SER A 163 20.46 13.11 -23.02
C SER A 163 20.26 11.89 -22.09
N PRO A 164 20.34 10.67 -22.63
CA PRO A 164 20.31 9.47 -21.79
C PRO A 164 21.55 9.32 -20.91
N ILE A 165 22.67 9.97 -21.28
CA ILE A 165 23.94 9.86 -20.55
C ILE A 165 23.80 10.34 -19.11
N ILE A 166 23.08 11.45 -18.90
CA ILE A 166 22.86 12.00 -17.55
C ILE A 166 22.07 11.01 -16.68
N SER A 167 20.98 10.46 -17.20
CA SER A 167 20.20 9.46 -16.47
C SER A 167 20.98 8.18 -16.21
N ILE A 168 21.79 7.72 -17.17
CA ILE A 168 22.66 6.56 -17.00
C ILE A 168 23.68 6.80 -15.88
N LEU A 169 24.38 7.94 -15.90
CA LEU A 169 25.37 8.27 -14.87
C LEU A 169 24.75 8.33 -13.47
N ILE A 170 23.62 9.04 -13.34
CA ILE A 170 22.92 9.15 -12.05
C ILE A 170 22.45 7.77 -11.57
N SER A 171 21.87 6.98 -12.47
CA SER A 171 21.38 5.63 -12.12
C SER A 171 22.52 4.70 -11.73
N LEU A 172 23.66 4.74 -12.44
CA LEU A 172 24.86 3.97 -12.10
C LEU A 172 25.40 4.33 -10.72
N MET A 173 25.44 5.62 -10.37
CA MET A 173 25.83 6.06 -9.03
C MET A 173 24.88 5.53 -7.96
N GLY A 174 23.58 5.60 -8.20
CA GLY A 174 22.57 5.08 -7.29
C GLY A 174 22.63 3.57 -7.11
N PHE A 175 22.72 2.82 -8.20
CA PHE A 175 22.86 1.36 -8.14
C PHE A 175 24.19 0.92 -7.52
N ALA A 176 25.28 1.65 -7.76
CA ALA A 176 26.55 1.39 -7.09
C ALA A 176 26.43 1.53 -5.57
N TYR A 177 25.72 2.58 -5.08
CA TYR A 177 25.43 2.73 -3.66
C TYR A 177 24.54 1.58 -3.13
N ILE A 178 23.51 1.20 -3.85
CA ILE A 178 22.62 0.09 -3.45
C ILE A 178 23.40 -1.23 -3.33
N VAL A 179 24.26 -1.51 -4.30
CA VAL A 179 25.16 -2.69 -4.25
C VAL A 179 26.12 -2.58 -3.04
N TYR A 180 26.76 -1.42 -2.85
CA TYR A 180 27.61 -1.18 -1.71
C TYR A 180 26.88 -1.42 -0.37
N TYR A 181 25.64 -0.93 -0.27
CA TYR A 181 24.82 -1.13 0.91
C TYR A 181 24.58 -2.62 1.19
N PHE A 182 24.16 -3.40 0.19
CA PHE A 182 23.89 -4.83 0.36
C PHE A 182 25.15 -5.65 0.64
N VAL A 183 26.29 -5.27 0.08
CA VAL A 183 27.57 -5.93 0.38
C VAL A 183 27.97 -5.75 1.84
N ASN A 184 27.71 -4.58 2.42
CA ASN A 184 28.11 -4.30 3.81
C ASN A 184 27.06 -4.71 4.86
N ASN A 185 25.78 -4.70 4.51
CA ASN A 185 24.68 -4.94 5.45
C ASN A 185 23.91 -6.25 5.17
N GLY A 186 24.39 -7.08 4.22
CA GLY A 186 23.62 -8.23 3.76
C GLY A 186 22.31 -7.82 3.11
N PHE A 187 21.37 -8.75 2.97
CA PHE A 187 20.05 -8.50 2.36
C PHE A 187 19.08 -7.82 3.37
N SER A 188 19.57 -6.77 4.04
CA SER A 188 18.76 -5.99 4.97
C SER A 188 17.99 -4.89 4.23
N LEU A 189 16.67 -5.02 4.19
CA LEU A 189 15.78 -4.01 3.63
C LEU A 189 15.30 -3.09 4.75
N ASN A 190 15.42 -1.77 4.53
CA ASN A 190 14.82 -0.73 5.34
C ASN A 190 14.14 0.31 4.42
N LEU A 191 13.47 1.29 5.02
CA LEU A 191 12.70 2.28 4.27
C LEU A 191 13.58 3.07 3.28
N ASP A 192 14.79 3.46 3.70
CA ASP A 192 15.66 4.31 2.89
C ASP A 192 16.18 3.57 1.66
N ILE A 193 16.69 2.34 1.83
CA ILE A 193 17.22 1.56 0.70
C ILE A 193 16.12 1.18 -0.29
N VAL A 194 14.91 0.92 0.19
CA VAL A 194 13.75 0.65 -0.68
C VAL A 194 13.40 1.90 -1.49
N ASN A 195 13.35 3.08 -0.88
CA ASN A 195 13.13 4.35 -1.59
C ASN A 195 14.21 4.63 -2.63
N PHE A 196 15.50 4.35 -2.30
CA PHE A 196 16.60 4.48 -3.24
C PHE A 196 16.47 3.55 -4.44
N ILE A 197 16.09 2.29 -4.22
CA ILE A 197 15.85 1.31 -5.30
C ILE A 197 14.77 1.84 -6.25
N PHE A 198 13.64 2.33 -5.75
CA PHE A 198 12.57 2.87 -6.59
C PHE A 198 12.99 4.14 -7.33
N LEU A 199 13.66 5.08 -6.66
CA LEU A 199 14.10 6.33 -7.27
C LEU A 199 15.04 6.08 -8.46
N PHE A 200 16.12 5.33 -8.25
CA PHE A 200 17.11 5.10 -9.30
C PHE A 200 16.60 4.16 -10.39
N SER A 201 15.70 3.22 -10.06
CA SER A 201 15.00 2.42 -11.07
C SER A 201 14.08 3.30 -11.92
N ALA A 202 13.35 4.24 -11.34
CA ALA A 202 12.51 5.17 -12.09
C ALA A 202 13.34 6.03 -13.05
N ILE A 203 14.46 6.62 -12.59
CA ILE A 203 15.37 7.41 -13.45
C ILE A 203 15.90 6.56 -14.62
N ALA A 204 16.33 5.33 -14.34
CA ALA A 204 16.85 4.42 -15.37
C ALA A 204 15.80 4.05 -16.42
N LEU A 205 14.58 3.72 -15.98
CA LEU A 205 13.49 3.27 -16.85
C LEU A 205 12.96 4.39 -17.76
N HIS A 206 12.96 5.64 -17.30
CA HIS A 206 12.54 6.79 -18.13
C HIS A 206 13.62 7.27 -19.10
N LYS A 207 14.84 6.75 -19.01
CA LYS A 207 15.96 6.95 -19.94
C LYS A 207 16.52 8.37 -20.01
N THR A 208 15.71 9.42 -19.96
CA THR A 208 16.17 10.82 -20.03
C THR A 208 15.61 11.65 -18.88
N PRO A 209 16.33 12.68 -18.39
CA PRO A 209 15.84 13.57 -17.36
C PRO A 209 14.48 14.19 -17.70
N LYS A 210 14.28 14.63 -18.93
CA LYS A 210 13.04 15.26 -19.39
C LYS A 210 11.84 14.31 -19.30
N ARG A 211 11.99 13.05 -19.71
CA ARG A 211 10.93 12.03 -19.58
C ARG A 211 10.66 11.69 -18.13
N PHE A 212 11.69 11.57 -17.31
CA PHE A 212 11.52 11.33 -15.87
C PHE A 212 10.76 12.48 -15.21
N LEU A 213 11.14 13.73 -15.48
CA LEU A 213 10.45 14.92 -14.95
C LEU A 213 9.00 15.00 -15.45
N HIS A 214 8.74 14.72 -16.72
CA HIS A 214 7.37 14.68 -17.25
C HIS A 214 6.52 13.62 -16.54
N ALA A 215 7.04 12.41 -16.38
CA ALA A 215 6.35 11.35 -15.63
C ALA A 215 6.14 11.72 -14.16
N LEU A 216 7.12 12.36 -13.51
CA LEU A 216 7.02 12.85 -12.15
C LEU A 216 5.93 13.94 -12.01
N MET A 217 5.85 14.87 -12.96
CA MET A 217 4.81 15.89 -12.99
C MET A 217 3.42 15.29 -13.20
N SER A 218 3.28 14.30 -14.09
CA SER A 218 2.02 13.58 -14.27
C SER A 218 1.63 12.81 -12.98
N ALA A 219 2.56 12.09 -12.37
CA ALA A 219 2.34 11.40 -11.11
C ALA A 219 1.96 12.34 -9.96
N SER A 220 2.53 13.55 -9.92
CA SER A 220 2.22 14.55 -8.88
C SER A 220 0.76 15.03 -8.93
N LYS A 221 0.14 15.05 -10.13
CA LYS A 221 -1.29 15.38 -10.28
C LYS A 221 -2.15 14.37 -9.52
N SER A 222 -1.81 13.08 -9.58
CA SER A 222 -2.50 12.01 -8.85
C SER A 222 -2.31 12.11 -7.32
N ALA A 223 -1.20 12.69 -6.86
CA ALA A 223 -0.95 12.94 -5.44
C ALA A 223 -1.69 14.17 -4.88
N GLY A 224 -2.14 15.08 -5.75
CA GLY A 224 -2.81 16.33 -5.37
C GLY A 224 -3.98 16.13 -4.40
N PRO A 225 -4.96 15.26 -4.67
CA PRO A 225 -6.08 15.00 -3.76
C PRO A 225 -5.63 14.53 -2.37
N ILE A 226 -4.58 13.71 -2.30
CA ILE A 226 -4.01 13.25 -1.02
C ILE A 226 -3.44 14.45 -0.26
N MET A 227 -2.62 15.28 -0.91
CA MET A 227 -1.98 16.45 -0.30
C MET A 227 -3.02 17.46 0.22
N LEU A 228 -4.11 17.66 -0.52
CA LEU A 228 -5.20 18.55 -0.11
C LEU A 228 -6.00 18.03 1.09
N GLN A 229 -6.15 16.72 1.21
CA GLN A 229 -6.90 16.10 2.32
C GLN A 229 -6.04 15.85 3.56
N PHE A 230 -4.74 15.76 3.41
CA PHE A 230 -3.83 15.47 4.53
C PHE A 230 -4.01 16.41 5.73
N PRO A 231 -4.15 17.74 5.58
CA PRO A 231 -4.40 18.64 6.71
C PRO A 231 -5.69 18.33 7.48
N PHE A 232 -6.75 17.92 6.79
CA PHE A 232 -8.01 17.52 7.45
C PHE A 232 -7.85 16.23 8.24
N TYR A 233 -7.17 15.23 7.67
CA TYR A 233 -6.84 14.01 8.39
C TYR A 233 -5.86 14.27 9.54
N ALA A 234 -4.90 15.19 9.39
CA ALA A 234 -4.04 15.61 10.49
C ALA A 234 -4.85 16.19 11.65
N GLY A 235 -5.92 16.96 11.37
CA GLY A 235 -6.86 17.42 12.38
C GLY A 235 -7.61 16.27 13.05
N ILE A 236 -8.10 15.29 12.30
CA ILE A 236 -8.76 14.09 12.84
C ILE A 236 -7.77 13.28 13.70
N ILE A 237 -6.55 13.07 13.20
CA ILE A 237 -5.47 12.42 13.97
C ILE A 237 -5.23 13.17 15.27
N GLY A 238 -5.13 14.51 15.22
CA GLY A 238 -4.97 15.35 16.41
C GLY A 238 -6.10 15.16 17.44
N MET A 239 -7.35 15.04 17.00
CA MET A 239 -8.49 14.74 17.89
C MET A 239 -8.41 13.32 18.47
N MET A 240 -7.95 12.34 17.69
CA MET A 240 -7.79 10.96 18.15
C MET A 240 -6.63 10.77 19.12
N THR A 241 -5.56 11.56 18.95
CA THR A 241 -4.31 11.43 19.70
C THR A 241 -4.17 12.49 20.79
N GLY A 242 -4.96 13.56 20.73
CA GLY A 242 -4.97 14.61 21.74
C GLY A 242 -5.31 14.04 23.12
N VAL A 243 -4.44 14.32 24.11
CA VAL A 243 -4.57 13.80 25.47
C VAL A 243 -5.32 14.78 26.35
N ASN A 244 -6.14 14.25 27.28
CA ASN A 244 -6.77 15.01 28.34
C ASN A 244 -5.75 15.33 29.47
N ALA A 245 -6.22 15.92 30.58
CA ALA A 245 -5.40 16.24 31.75
C ALA A 245 -4.72 15.00 32.39
N ASP A 246 -5.29 13.81 32.18
CA ASP A 246 -4.76 12.55 32.72
C ASP A 246 -3.80 11.86 31.73
N GLY A 247 -3.46 12.50 30.61
CA GLY A 247 -2.60 11.93 29.58
C GLY A 247 -3.27 10.87 28.70
N VAL A 248 -4.60 10.83 28.66
CA VAL A 248 -5.36 9.79 27.95
C VAL A 248 -5.99 10.37 26.68
N SER A 249 -5.78 9.69 25.53
CA SER A 249 -6.43 9.99 24.25
C SER A 249 -7.49 8.93 23.90
N LEU A 250 -8.32 9.24 22.89
CA LEU A 250 -9.30 8.28 22.40
C LEU A 250 -8.62 7.03 21.80
N ALA A 251 -7.52 7.21 21.08
CA ALA A 251 -6.74 6.10 20.55
C ALA A 251 -6.14 5.22 21.64
N ILE A 252 -5.67 5.84 22.74
CA ILE A 252 -5.21 5.12 23.94
C ILE A 252 -6.34 4.30 24.56
N LEU A 253 -7.55 4.88 24.72
CA LEU A 253 -8.70 4.17 25.28
C LEU A 253 -9.09 2.95 24.42
N ILE A 254 -9.16 3.11 23.11
CA ILE A 254 -9.47 2.00 22.18
C ILE A 254 -8.42 0.90 22.30
N SER A 255 -7.13 1.26 22.22
CA SER A 255 -6.04 0.29 22.27
C SER A 255 -5.99 -0.45 23.63
N ASN A 256 -6.13 0.27 24.73
CA ASN A 256 -6.16 -0.33 26.06
C ASN A 256 -7.37 -1.25 26.28
N PHE A 257 -8.55 -0.90 25.75
CA PHE A 257 -9.72 -1.77 25.82
C PHE A 257 -9.42 -3.14 25.20
N PHE A 258 -8.88 -3.16 23.98
CA PHE A 258 -8.53 -4.42 23.32
C PHE A 258 -7.37 -5.17 23.98
N ALA A 259 -6.36 -4.45 24.47
CA ALA A 259 -5.26 -5.05 25.21
C ALA A 259 -5.71 -5.73 26.51
N ASN A 260 -6.62 -5.10 27.26
CA ASN A 260 -7.10 -5.60 28.56
C ASN A 260 -7.99 -6.83 28.46
N VAL A 261 -8.74 -7.01 27.36
CA VAL A 261 -9.61 -8.17 27.16
C VAL A 261 -8.90 -9.33 26.45
N ALA A 262 -7.66 -9.11 26.00
CA ALA A 262 -6.91 -10.09 25.25
C ALA A 262 -6.21 -11.12 26.13
N THR A 263 -6.07 -12.31 25.61
CA THR A 263 -5.17 -13.37 26.12
C THR A 263 -4.00 -13.51 25.16
N LYS A 264 -2.94 -14.22 25.55
CA LYS A 264 -1.82 -14.54 24.64
C LYS A 264 -2.28 -15.02 23.26
N PHE A 265 -3.29 -15.88 23.22
CA PHE A 265 -3.81 -16.45 21.95
C PHE A 265 -4.64 -15.46 21.16
N THR A 266 -5.48 -14.65 21.81
CA THR A 266 -6.40 -13.72 21.12
C THR A 266 -5.78 -12.34 20.88
N PHE A 267 -4.64 -12.03 21.47
CA PHE A 267 -4.01 -10.71 21.37
C PHE A 267 -3.70 -10.28 19.94
N PRO A 268 -3.18 -11.14 19.03
CA PRO A 268 -2.99 -10.76 17.64
C PRO A 268 -4.29 -10.35 16.94
N LEU A 269 -5.39 -11.05 17.20
CA LEU A 269 -6.71 -10.71 16.67
C LEU A 269 -7.20 -9.35 17.21
N PHE A 270 -7.09 -9.13 18.52
CA PHE A 270 -7.53 -7.87 19.11
C PHE A 270 -6.64 -6.69 18.71
N SER A 271 -5.34 -6.91 18.52
CA SER A 271 -4.44 -5.92 17.94
C SER A 271 -4.85 -5.55 16.52
N PHE A 272 -5.14 -6.55 15.69
CA PHE A 272 -5.64 -6.37 14.32
C PHE A 272 -6.98 -5.59 14.28
N LEU A 273 -7.95 -5.96 15.10
CA LEU A 273 -9.25 -5.26 15.16
C LEU A 273 -9.10 -3.83 15.69
N SER A 274 -8.32 -3.64 16.76
CA SER A 274 -8.00 -2.31 17.28
C SER A 274 -7.35 -1.43 16.22
N ALA A 275 -6.37 -1.98 15.49
CA ALA A 275 -5.68 -1.27 14.43
C ALA A 275 -6.65 -0.89 13.30
N GLY A 276 -7.54 -1.80 12.91
CA GLY A 276 -8.56 -1.52 11.92
C GLY A 276 -9.49 -0.36 12.32
N ILE A 277 -9.88 -0.27 13.58
CA ILE A 277 -10.72 0.85 14.09
C ILE A 277 -9.92 2.16 14.07
N VAL A 278 -8.68 2.13 14.56
CA VAL A 278 -7.83 3.34 14.62
C VAL A 278 -7.50 3.83 13.21
N ASN A 279 -7.20 2.94 12.27
CA ASN A 279 -6.88 3.30 10.88
C ASN A 279 -8.03 4.04 10.18
N PHE A 280 -9.27 3.78 10.52
CA PHE A 280 -10.39 4.51 9.94
C PHE A 280 -10.26 6.03 10.15
N PHE A 281 -9.68 6.45 11.27
CA PHE A 281 -9.45 7.85 11.63
C PHE A 281 -8.00 8.31 11.34
N VAL A 282 -7.04 7.39 11.33
CA VAL A 282 -5.61 7.63 11.16
C VAL A 282 -5.10 6.80 9.98
N PRO A 283 -5.49 7.12 8.72
CA PRO A 283 -5.15 6.31 7.55
C PRO A 283 -3.68 6.51 7.12
N SER A 284 -2.77 6.17 8.00
CA SER A 284 -1.33 6.34 7.78
C SER A 284 -0.57 5.32 8.59
N GLY A 285 0.09 4.37 7.94
CA GLY A 285 0.83 3.30 8.61
C GLY A 285 1.84 3.81 9.65
N GLY A 286 2.64 4.82 9.30
CA GLY A 286 3.57 5.46 10.25
C GLY A 286 2.87 6.23 11.37
N GLY A 287 1.80 6.98 11.04
CA GLY A 287 1.01 7.72 12.03
C GLY A 287 0.29 6.78 12.98
N GLN A 288 -0.32 5.72 12.49
CA GLN A 288 -0.96 4.70 13.31
C GLN A 288 0.04 3.97 14.21
N TRP A 289 1.21 3.62 13.67
CA TRP A 289 2.29 3.03 14.45
C TRP A 289 2.70 3.90 15.62
N ALA A 290 2.93 5.19 15.39
CA ALA A 290 3.30 6.14 16.44
C ALA A 290 2.28 6.22 17.59
N VAL A 291 0.99 5.99 17.29
CA VAL A 291 -0.10 6.04 18.26
C VAL A 291 -0.28 4.72 18.99
N GLN A 292 -0.20 3.59 18.29
CA GLN A 292 -0.56 2.28 18.84
C GLN A 292 0.63 1.49 19.38
N ALA A 293 1.81 1.65 18.81
CA ALA A 293 2.98 0.90 19.24
C ALA A 293 3.31 1.10 20.74
N PRO A 294 3.29 2.34 21.29
CA PRO A 294 3.58 2.55 22.72
C PRO A 294 2.64 1.81 23.68
N ILE A 295 1.48 1.39 23.20
CA ILE A 295 0.44 0.69 24.00
C ILE A 295 0.47 -0.82 23.71
N MET A 296 0.37 -1.17 22.42
CA MET A 296 0.18 -2.57 22.01
C MET A 296 1.46 -3.40 22.12
N MET A 297 2.65 -2.77 21.91
CA MET A 297 3.90 -3.51 22.03
C MET A 297 4.18 -3.96 23.47
N PRO A 298 4.13 -3.09 24.51
CA PRO A 298 4.26 -3.52 25.89
C PRO A 298 3.18 -4.50 26.34
N ALA A 299 1.92 -4.29 25.91
CA ALA A 299 0.82 -5.18 26.26
C ALA A 299 1.03 -6.60 25.67
N GLY A 300 1.46 -6.69 24.40
CA GLY A 300 1.81 -7.96 23.77
C GLY A 300 2.97 -8.66 24.48
N ALA A 301 4.05 -7.92 24.78
CA ALA A 301 5.20 -8.44 25.50
C ALA A 301 4.82 -8.96 26.89
N ALA A 302 3.96 -8.25 27.64
CA ALA A 302 3.46 -8.69 28.95
C ALA A 302 2.66 -9.99 28.87
N LEU A 303 1.96 -10.25 27.77
CA LEU A 303 1.24 -11.48 27.50
C LEU A 303 2.15 -12.59 26.90
N GLY A 304 3.42 -12.30 26.62
CA GLY A 304 4.36 -13.21 26.00
C GLY A 304 4.07 -13.48 24.51
N VAL A 305 3.50 -12.48 23.83
CA VAL A 305 3.32 -12.48 22.37
C VAL A 305 4.57 -11.93 21.72
N ASP A 306 4.98 -12.54 20.61
CA ASP A 306 6.14 -12.11 19.86
C ASP A 306 5.98 -10.66 19.36
N PRO A 307 7.02 -9.78 19.51
CA PRO A 307 6.96 -8.40 19.08
C PRO A 307 6.71 -8.24 17.57
N ALA A 308 7.33 -9.07 16.70
CA ALA A 308 7.10 -9.02 15.26
C ALA A 308 5.63 -9.35 14.94
N LYS A 309 5.06 -10.35 15.62
CA LYS A 309 3.65 -10.73 15.47
C LYS A 309 2.70 -9.60 15.91
N THR A 310 3.00 -8.92 17.02
CA THR A 310 2.24 -7.76 17.48
C THR A 310 2.26 -6.64 16.42
N ALA A 311 3.43 -6.31 15.92
CA ALA A 311 3.60 -5.27 14.90
C ALA A 311 2.89 -5.63 13.58
N MET A 312 3.01 -6.87 13.12
CA MET A 312 2.32 -7.34 11.92
C MET A 312 0.80 -7.37 12.09
N SER A 313 0.31 -7.62 13.31
CA SER A 313 -1.14 -7.52 13.58
C SER A 313 -1.65 -6.08 13.42
N ILE A 314 -0.87 -5.08 13.85
CA ILE A 314 -1.19 -3.67 13.64
C ILE A 314 -1.10 -3.35 12.13
N ALA A 315 -0.05 -3.77 11.44
CA ALA A 315 0.13 -3.55 10.00
C ALA A 315 -1.02 -4.12 9.16
N TRP A 316 -1.45 -5.34 9.45
CA TRP A 316 -2.60 -5.94 8.79
C TRP A 316 -3.91 -5.23 9.09
N GLY A 317 -4.12 -4.75 10.33
CA GLY A 317 -5.32 -4.00 10.70
C GLY A 317 -5.41 -2.65 9.99
N ASP A 318 -4.28 -1.97 9.85
CA ASP A 318 -4.15 -0.74 9.06
C ASP A 318 -4.50 -1.01 7.58
N ALA A 319 -3.85 -1.98 6.94
CA ALA A 319 -4.12 -2.30 5.54
C ALA A 319 -5.57 -2.75 5.29
N TRP A 320 -6.14 -3.52 6.22
CA TRP A 320 -7.46 -4.11 6.08
C TRP A 320 -8.56 -3.07 5.93
N THR A 321 -8.60 -2.09 6.82
CA THR A 321 -9.68 -1.08 6.82
C THR A 321 -9.47 0.04 5.80
N ASN A 322 -8.35 0.07 5.08
CA ASN A 322 -8.20 0.89 3.88
C ASN A 322 -9.27 0.53 2.82
N MET A 323 -9.83 -0.67 2.86
CA MET A 323 -10.91 -1.07 1.95
C MET A 323 -12.18 -0.22 2.12
N ILE A 324 -12.46 0.28 3.31
CA ILE A 324 -13.62 1.15 3.58
C ILE A 324 -13.25 2.60 3.87
N GLN A 325 -11.97 2.89 4.04
CA GLN A 325 -11.44 4.22 4.24
C GLN A 325 -11.06 4.81 2.87
N PRO A 326 -11.76 5.86 2.39
CA PRO A 326 -11.66 6.28 0.98
C PRO A 326 -10.38 7.04 0.64
N PHE A 327 -9.59 7.46 1.61
CA PHE A 327 -8.42 8.32 1.41
C PHE A 327 -7.44 7.76 0.37
N TRP A 328 -7.05 6.50 0.52
CA TRP A 328 -6.10 5.86 -0.39
C TRP A 328 -6.71 5.40 -1.72
N ALA A 329 -8.05 5.33 -1.81
CA ALA A 329 -8.73 5.07 -3.07
C ALA A 329 -8.72 6.27 -4.02
N LEU A 330 -8.52 7.50 -3.51
CA LEU A 330 -8.64 8.73 -4.31
C LEU A 330 -7.74 8.79 -5.53
N PRO A 331 -6.45 8.39 -5.50
CA PRO A 331 -5.62 8.36 -6.70
C PRO A 331 -6.19 7.43 -7.79
N ALA A 332 -6.58 6.22 -7.40
CA ALA A 332 -7.17 5.26 -8.32
C ALA A 332 -8.52 5.74 -8.88
N LEU A 333 -9.35 6.33 -8.02
CA LEU A 333 -10.63 6.92 -8.40
C LEU A 333 -10.47 8.12 -9.33
N GLY A 334 -9.48 8.98 -9.06
CA GLY A 334 -9.14 10.11 -9.93
C GLY A 334 -8.73 9.67 -11.33
N ILE A 335 -7.91 8.63 -11.44
CA ILE A 335 -7.52 8.01 -12.71
C ILE A 335 -8.73 7.40 -13.43
N ALA A 336 -9.63 6.77 -12.66
CA ALA A 336 -10.81 6.08 -13.19
C ALA A 336 -11.97 7.01 -13.54
N GLY A 337 -11.99 8.24 -13.04
CA GLY A 337 -13.15 9.14 -13.16
C GLY A 337 -14.37 8.67 -12.35
N LEU A 338 -14.17 7.95 -11.24
CA LEU A 338 -15.20 7.42 -10.37
C LEU A 338 -15.19 8.09 -8.99
N GLY A 339 -16.30 7.99 -8.26
CA GLY A 339 -16.38 8.38 -6.85
C GLY A 339 -16.24 7.20 -5.89
N ALA A 340 -15.90 7.45 -4.62
CA ALA A 340 -15.75 6.40 -3.61
C ALA A 340 -17.01 5.52 -3.49
N LYS A 341 -18.20 6.11 -3.56
CA LYS A 341 -19.49 5.38 -3.51
C LYS A 341 -19.67 4.31 -4.61
N ASP A 342 -18.97 4.49 -5.74
CA ASP A 342 -19.12 3.58 -6.89
C ASP A 342 -18.42 2.23 -6.65
N ILE A 343 -17.36 2.22 -5.84
CA ILE A 343 -16.57 1.02 -5.54
C ILE A 343 -16.82 0.45 -4.12
N MET A 344 -17.34 1.26 -3.20
CA MET A 344 -17.39 0.94 -1.77
C MET A 344 -18.17 -0.35 -1.47
N GLY A 345 -19.25 -0.63 -2.20
CA GLY A 345 -20.04 -1.85 -2.02
C GLY A 345 -19.21 -3.13 -2.26
N PHE A 346 -18.34 -3.12 -3.25
CA PHE A 346 -17.42 -4.22 -3.54
C PHE A 346 -16.30 -4.30 -2.49
N CYS A 347 -15.74 -3.17 -2.12
CA CYS A 347 -14.67 -3.09 -1.12
C CYS A 347 -15.12 -3.58 0.28
N ILE A 348 -16.39 -3.41 0.66
CA ILE A 348 -16.95 -3.96 1.90
C ILE A 348 -16.94 -5.50 1.86
N ILE A 349 -17.26 -6.10 0.73
CA ILE A 349 -17.22 -7.57 0.57
C ILE A 349 -15.77 -8.06 0.68
N ASP A 350 -14.82 -7.36 0.03
CA ASP A 350 -13.39 -7.65 0.14
C ASP A 350 -12.90 -7.54 1.59
N LEU A 351 -13.32 -6.51 2.31
CA LEU A 351 -12.99 -6.30 3.73
C LEU A 351 -13.50 -7.47 4.59
N LEU A 352 -14.76 -7.85 4.45
CA LEU A 352 -15.34 -8.93 5.26
C LEU A 352 -14.64 -10.26 4.97
N TYR A 353 -14.40 -10.56 3.71
CA TYR A 353 -13.74 -11.78 3.29
C TYR A 353 -12.28 -11.85 3.78
N SER A 354 -11.51 -10.80 3.52
CA SER A 354 -10.10 -10.75 3.89
C SER A 354 -9.90 -10.71 5.41
N GLY A 355 -10.80 -10.04 6.13
CA GLY A 355 -10.75 -9.96 7.58
C GLY A 355 -10.78 -11.34 8.25
N VAL A 356 -11.59 -12.27 7.74
CA VAL A 356 -11.62 -13.66 8.25
C VAL A 356 -10.30 -14.37 7.99
N ILE A 357 -9.73 -14.24 6.79
CA ILE A 357 -8.46 -14.89 6.42
C ILE A 357 -7.31 -14.34 7.27
N ILE A 358 -7.22 -13.02 7.40
CA ILE A 358 -6.17 -12.36 8.19
C ILE A 358 -6.29 -12.75 9.66
N ALA A 359 -7.50 -12.69 10.24
CA ALA A 359 -7.75 -13.07 11.62
C ALA A 359 -7.33 -14.51 11.91
N MET A 360 -7.71 -15.46 11.04
CA MET A 360 -7.30 -16.86 11.16
C MET A 360 -5.78 -17.01 11.04
N GLY A 361 -5.16 -16.34 10.07
CA GLY A 361 -3.71 -16.38 9.89
C GLY A 361 -2.96 -15.88 11.12
N LEU A 362 -3.38 -14.74 11.68
CA LEU A 362 -2.76 -14.15 12.86
C LEU A 362 -2.97 -15.00 14.13
N MET A 363 -4.08 -15.72 14.26
CA MET A 363 -4.35 -16.53 15.45
C MET A 363 -3.67 -17.89 15.40
N PHE A 364 -3.70 -18.57 14.27
CA PHE A 364 -3.35 -19.98 14.16
C PHE A 364 -1.98 -20.29 13.56
N ILE A 365 -1.36 -19.29 12.87
CA ILE A 365 -0.02 -19.48 12.30
C ILE A 365 1.00 -18.84 13.25
N GLY A 366 1.97 -19.63 13.73
CA GLY A 366 3.11 -19.12 14.49
C GLY A 366 4.00 -18.21 13.63
N MET A 367 4.62 -17.20 14.24
CA MET A 367 5.77 -16.51 13.66
C MET A 367 7.05 -17.17 14.13
#